data_afe26c4492b064c632e03cb1cbfe0394
#
_entry.id   afe26c4492b064c632e03cb1cbfe0394
#
_cell.length_a   1.000
_cell.length_b   1.000
_cell.length_c   1.000
_cell.angle_alpha   90.00
_cell.angle_beta   90.00
_cell.angle_gamma   90.00
#
_symmetry.space_group_name_H-M   'P 1'
#
loop_
_entity.id
_entity.type
_entity.pdbx_description
1 polymer ?
#
loop_
_entity_poly.entity_id
_entity_poly.type
_entity_poly.pdbx_seq_one_letter_code
_entity_poly.pdbx_strand_id
1 'polypeptide(L)'
;MRQYKILNELEGYEDFSKYSIDTDGNLWSLKYKKTRLLKTTLSGKDNCAYYTAKIRDDHGDAKTVYIHKLVALAFIPNHDPSQRVLHRDGDRANNTPENLYWGIGETNIKEKKKQLNFVLQEELVDRIIQVHIAAQKKGLKVSDSYSFTTQMVEDAIEAYIMQYGLRKVNRDL
;
A
#
# COMPACT_ATOMS: atom_id res chain seq x y z
N MET A 1 13.62 -19.60 -2.65
CA MET A 1 12.95 -20.91 -2.39
C MET A 1 11.46 -20.66 -2.42
N ARG A 2 10.68 -21.42 -3.20
CA ARG A 2 9.23 -21.24 -3.30
C ARG A 2 8.55 -21.59 -1.98
N GLN A 3 7.77 -20.67 -1.43
CA GLN A 3 6.98 -20.89 -0.21
C GLN A 3 5.51 -21.04 -0.59
N TYR A 4 4.75 -21.73 0.24
CA TYR A 4 3.31 -21.99 0.06
C TYR A 4 2.57 -21.62 1.33
N LYS A 5 1.37 -21.07 1.18
CA LYS A 5 0.46 -20.80 2.29
C LYS A 5 -0.94 -21.27 1.94
N ILE A 6 -1.61 -21.95 2.87
CA ILE A 6 -2.99 -22.42 2.66
C ILE A 6 -3.92 -21.21 2.83
N LEU A 7 -4.97 -21.13 2.00
CA LEU A 7 -5.82 -19.94 1.99
C LEU A 7 -6.62 -19.75 3.28
N ASN A 8 -6.99 -20.83 3.97
CA ASN A 8 -7.71 -20.72 5.24
C ASN A 8 -6.88 -20.12 6.41
N GLU A 9 -5.58 -19.91 6.21
CA GLU A 9 -4.73 -19.18 7.15
C GLU A 9 -4.75 -17.66 6.90
N LEU A 10 -5.46 -17.21 5.86
CA LEU A 10 -5.52 -15.81 5.45
C LEU A 10 -6.84 -15.19 5.92
N GLU A 11 -6.75 -13.95 6.40
CA GLU A 11 -7.93 -13.17 6.81
C GLU A 11 -8.96 -13.03 5.68
N GLY A 12 -10.22 -13.39 5.96
CA GLY A 12 -11.33 -13.40 5.02
C GLY A 12 -11.35 -14.55 4.02
N TYR A 13 -10.54 -15.60 4.28
CA TYR A 13 -10.48 -16.83 3.50
C TYR A 13 -10.54 -18.11 4.34
N GLU A 14 -11.07 -18.04 5.55
CA GLU A 14 -11.12 -19.12 6.54
C GLU A 14 -11.77 -20.40 6.00
N ASP A 15 -12.79 -20.26 5.13
CA ASP A 15 -13.54 -21.35 4.51
C ASP A 15 -12.91 -21.91 3.23
N PHE A 16 -11.63 -21.57 2.93
CA PHE A 16 -10.95 -21.99 1.70
C PHE A 16 -9.80 -22.97 1.97
N SER A 17 -10.07 -24.02 2.76
CA SER A 17 -9.06 -25.02 3.17
C SER A 17 -8.43 -25.82 2.02
N LYS A 18 -9.10 -25.87 0.87
CA LYS A 18 -8.73 -26.72 -0.28
C LYS A 18 -7.84 -26.00 -1.32
N TYR A 19 -7.21 -24.88 -0.93
CA TYR A 19 -6.38 -24.09 -1.84
C TYR A 19 -5.13 -23.56 -1.13
N SER A 20 -4.08 -23.38 -1.92
CA SER A 20 -2.86 -22.71 -1.47
C SER A 20 -2.34 -21.74 -2.52
N ILE A 21 -1.63 -20.70 -2.08
CA ILE A 21 -0.94 -19.72 -2.92
C ILE A 21 0.56 -19.84 -2.69
N ASP A 22 1.37 -19.66 -3.75
CA ASP A 22 2.82 -19.62 -3.63
C ASP A 22 3.40 -18.22 -3.87
N THR A 23 4.70 -18.07 -3.60
CA THR A 23 5.44 -16.81 -3.78
C THR A 23 5.58 -16.38 -5.24
N ASP A 24 5.32 -17.26 -6.20
CA ASP A 24 5.34 -16.93 -7.64
C ASP A 24 3.94 -16.49 -8.14
N GLY A 25 2.95 -16.40 -7.23
CA GLY A 25 1.57 -16.05 -7.57
C GLY A 25 0.78 -17.19 -8.19
N ASN A 26 1.20 -18.44 -8.03
CA ASN A 26 0.45 -19.58 -8.50
C ASN A 26 -0.56 -20.05 -7.45
N LEU A 27 -1.79 -20.22 -7.88
CA LEU A 27 -2.88 -20.73 -7.05
C LEU A 27 -3.06 -22.23 -7.30
N TRP A 28 -3.03 -23.00 -6.22
CA TRP A 28 -3.07 -24.47 -6.26
C TRP A 28 -4.35 -25.01 -5.63
N SER A 29 -4.92 -26.04 -6.22
CA SER A 29 -6.01 -26.81 -5.62
C SER A 29 -5.46 -28.04 -4.89
N LEU A 30 -5.89 -28.21 -3.65
CA LEU A 30 -5.55 -29.33 -2.77
C LEU A 30 -6.68 -30.36 -2.70
N LYS A 31 -7.72 -30.23 -3.53
CA LYS A 31 -8.95 -31.09 -3.52
C LYS A 31 -8.68 -32.56 -3.83
N TYR A 32 -7.57 -32.87 -4.47
CA TYR A 32 -7.26 -34.22 -4.96
C TYR A 32 -5.93 -34.72 -4.37
N LYS A 33 -5.68 -36.02 -4.49
CA LYS A 33 -4.39 -36.63 -4.04
C LYS A 33 -3.14 -35.95 -4.65
N LYS A 34 -3.29 -35.34 -5.84
CA LYS A 34 -2.23 -34.51 -6.46
C LYS A 34 -2.67 -33.04 -6.45
N THR A 35 -1.80 -32.18 -5.99
CA THR A 35 -1.99 -30.73 -6.13
C THR A 35 -2.08 -30.34 -7.59
N ARG A 36 -3.01 -29.45 -7.92
CA ARG A 36 -3.25 -29.00 -9.28
C ARG A 36 -3.15 -27.49 -9.36
N LEU A 37 -2.32 -27.01 -10.28
CA LEU A 37 -2.28 -25.59 -10.63
C LEU A 37 -3.63 -25.15 -11.21
N LEU A 38 -4.21 -24.09 -10.66
CA LEU A 38 -5.44 -23.51 -11.18
C LEU A 38 -5.12 -22.50 -12.29
N LYS A 39 -5.99 -22.51 -13.31
CA LYS A 39 -5.91 -21.51 -14.37
C LYS A 39 -6.37 -20.16 -13.84
N THR A 40 -5.51 -19.16 -13.97
CA THR A 40 -5.84 -17.78 -13.73
C THR A 40 -6.28 -17.09 -15.03
N THR A 41 -7.11 -16.08 -14.91
CA THR A 41 -7.64 -15.32 -16.05
C THR A 41 -7.34 -13.85 -15.81
N LEU A 42 -6.83 -13.17 -16.83
CA LEU A 42 -6.66 -11.73 -16.80
C LEU A 42 -8.04 -11.07 -16.93
N SER A 43 -8.46 -10.33 -15.89
CA SER A 43 -9.77 -9.71 -15.79
C SER A 43 -9.64 -8.21 -15.57
N GLY A 44 -10.31 -7.43 -16.40
CA GLY A 44 -10.28 -5.96 -16.39
C GLY A 44 -10.25 -5.41 -17.80
N LYS A 45 -10.37 -4.10 -17.94
CA LYS A 45 -10.26 -3.38 -19.22
C LYS A 45 -8.90 -2.69 -19.28
N ASP A 46 -8.30 -2.75 -20.46
CA ASP A 46 -7.03 -2.08 -20.80
C ASP A 46 -5.92 -2.36 -19.77
N ASN A 47 -5.12 -1.36 -19.43
CA ASN A 47 -4.02 -1.45 -18.46
C ASN A 47 -4.47 -1.64 -17.00
N CYS A 48 -5.78 -1.89 -16.76
CA CYS A 48 -6.36 -2.10 -15.44
C CYS A 48 -6.68 -3.58 -15.13
N ALA A 49 -6.20 -4.51 -15.93
CA ALA A 49 -6.46 -5.94 -15.76
C ALA A 49 -5.59 -6.55 -14.65
N TYR A 50 -6.19 -7.48 -13.90
CA TYR A 50 -5.52 -8.26 -12.84
C TYR A 50 -5.74 -9.74 -13.07
N TYR A 51 -4.80 -10.57 -12.65
CA TYR A 51 -5.01 -12.01 -12.61
C TYR A 51 -6.01 -12.38 -11.51
N THR A 52 -7.03 -13.11 -11.93
CA THR A 52 -8.11 -13.62 -11.07
C THR A 52 -8.29 -15.13 -11.26
N ALA A 53 -8.86 -15.75 -10.24
CA ALA A 53 -9.34 -17.13 -10.32
C ALA A 53 -10.72 -17.24 -9.68
N LYS A 54 -11.53 -18.18 -10.18
CA LYS A 54 -12.81 -18.53 -9.57
C LYS A 54 -12.63 -19.80 -8.76
N ILE A 55 -12.80 -19.70 -7.45
CA ILE A 55 -12.69 -20.80 -6.50
C ILE A 55 -14.01 -20.99 -5.76
N ARG A 56 -14.16 -22.14 -5.10
CA ARG A 56 -15.33 -22.41 -4.24
C ARG A 56 -14.86 -22.65 -2.81
N ASP A 57 -15.56 -22.06 -1.88
CA ASP A 57 -15.32 -22.33 -0.47
C ASP A 57 -15.67 -23.79 -0.07
N ASP A 58 -15.55 -24.10 1.19
CA ASP A 58 -15.82 -25.45 1.71
C ASP A 58 -17.32 -25.77 1.73
N HIS A 59 -18.18 -24.77 1.65
CA HIS A 59 -19.65 -24.89 1.55
C HIS A 59 -20.14 -25.02 0.10
N GLY A 60 -19.26 -24.70 -0.89
CA GLY A 60 -19.55 -24.82 -2.32
C GLY A 60 -19.83 -23.49 -3.01
N ASP A 61 -19.85 -22.38 -2.29
CA ASP A 61 -20.10 -21.06 -2.82
C ASP A 61 -18.92 -20.54 -3.64
N ALA A 62 -19.21 -19.92 -4.78
CA ALA A 62 -18.18 -19.45 -5.70
C ALA A 62 -17.72 -18.04 -5.37
N LYS A 63 -16.41 -17.85 -5.27
CA LYS A 63 -15.76 -16.55 -5.06
C LYS A 63 -14.72 -16.29 -6.13
N THR A 64 -14.72 -15.09 -6.70
CA THR A 64 -13.63 -14.63 -7.56
C THR A 64 -12.57 -13.99 -6.69
N VAL A 65 -11.34 -14.44 -6.81
CA VAL A 65 -10.21 -13.97 -6.03
C VAL A 65 -9.16 -13.33 -6.92
N TYR A 66 -8.48 -12.30 -6.40
CA TYR A 66 -7.38 -11.62 -7.07
C TYR A 66 -6.06 -12.20 -6.60
N ILE A 67 -5.20 -12.62 -7.53
CA ILE A 67 -3.95 -13.29 -7.21
C ILE A 67 -3.01 -12.39 -6.41
N HIS A 68 -2.80 -11.14 -6.83
CA HIS A 68 -1.96 -10.18 -6.11
C HIS A 68 -2.43 -9.98 -4.65
N LYS A 69 -3.75 -9.98 -4.41
CA LYS A 69 -4.29 -9.84 -3.07
C LYS A 69 -4.01 -11.07 -2.20
N LEU A 70 -4.12 -12.27 -2.77
CA LEU A 70 -3.80 -13.50 -2.05
C LEU A 70 -2.32 -13.56 -1.67
N VAL A 71 -1.42 -13.21 -2.62
CA VAL A 71 0.02 -13.17 -2.37
C VAL A 71 0.35 -12.14 -1.29
N ALA A 72 -0.24 -10.95 -1.36
CA ALA A 72 0.01 -9.91 -0.37
C ALA A 72 -0.45 -10.34 1.04
N LEU A 73 -1.66 -10.89 1.17
CA LEU A 73 -2.17 -11.40 2.46
C LEU A 73 -1.31 -12.55 3.00
N ALA A 74 -0.77 -13.39 2.11
CA ALA A 74 0.02 -14.55 2.49
C ALA A 74 1.43 -14.20 2.96
N PHE A 75 2.10 -13.25 2.29
CA PHE A 75 3.55 -13.10 2.39
C PHE A 75 4.02 -11.69 2.78
N ILE A 76 3.13 -10.69 2.78
CA ILE A 76 3.50 -9.31 3.14
C ILE A 76 2.88 -8.95 4.49
N PRO A 77 3.69 -8.73 5.53
CA PRO A 77 3.18 -8.38 6.86
C PRO A 77 2.57 -6.97 6.88
N ASN A 78 1.95 -6.63 8.02
CA ASN A 78 1.41 -5.30 8.32
C ASN A 78 0.26 -4.88 7.39
N HIS A 79 -0.67 -5.79 7.12
CA HIS A 79 -1.91 -5.48 6.43
C HIS A 79 -2.76 -4.48 7.25
N ASP A 80 -3.12 -3.37 6.61
CA ASP A 80 -4.11 -2.42 7.10
C ASP A 80 -5.34 -2.49 6.16
N PRO A 81 -6.57 -2.72 6.69
CA PRO A 81 -7.78 -2.82 5.88
C PRO A 81 -8.06 -1.61 4.99
N SER A 82 -7.53 -0.43 5.34
CA SER A 82 -7.65 0.79 4.53
C SER A 82 -6.73 0.83 3.32
N GLN A 83 -5.75 -0.07 3.25
CA GLN A 83 -4.74 -0.13 2.20
C GLN A 83 -5.16 -1.04 1.05
N ARG A 84 -4.52 -0.81 -0.10
CA ARG A 84 -4.65 -1.65 -1.30
C ARG A 84 -3.30 -2.26 -1.65
N VAL A 85 -3.34 -3.40 -2.33
CA VAL A 85 -2.12 -3.98 -2.88
C VAL A 85 -1.71 -3.22 -4.14
N LEU A 86 -0.48 -2.78 -4.17
CA LEU A 86 0.13 -2.04 -5.28
C LEU A 86 1.36 -2.78 -5.80
N HIS A 87 1.72 -2.54 -7.07
CA HIS A 87 2.86 -3.14 -7.75
C HIS A 87 3.99 -2.10 -7.89
N ARG A 88 5.20 -2.45 -7.45
CA ARG A 88 6.35 -1.53 -7.45
C ARG A 88 6.80 -1.15 -8.85
N ASP A 89 6.79 -2.10 -9.78
CA ASP A 89 7.15 -1.94 -11.18
C ASP A 89 6.00 -1.43 -12.07
N GLY A 90 4.79 -1.33 -11.51
CA GLY A 90 3.57 -0.98 -12.25
C GLY A 90 3.00 -2.13 -13.09
N ASP A 91 3.68 -3.27 -13.21
CA ASP A 91 3.18 -4.44 -13.93
C ASP A 91 2.24 -5.26 -13.04
N ARG A 92 0.97 -5.26 -13.36
CA ARG A 92 -0.08 -6.00 -12.64
C ARG A 92 -0.05 -7.51 -12.86
N ALA A 93 0.81 -7.97 -13.75
CA ALA A 93 1.06 -9.38 -13.99
C ALA A 93 2.13 -9.94 -13.03
N ASN A 94 3.02 -9.12 -12.54
CA ASN A 94 4.10 -9.49 -11.64
C ASN A 94 3.61 -9.55 -10.17
N ASN A 95 3.06 -10.69 -9.78
CA ASN A 95 2.44 -10.91 -8.47
C ASN A 95 3.39 -11.58 -7.46
N THR A 96 4.67 -11.26 -7.49
CA THR A 96 5.66 -11.74 -6.51
C THR A 96 5.65 -10.87 -5.24
N PRO A 97 5.92 -11.43 -4.04
CA PRO A 97 5.94 -10.65 -2.79
C PRO A 97 6.89 -9.46 -2.81
N GLU A 98 8.03 -9.59 -3.50
CA GLU A 98 9.05 -8.54 -3.63
C GLU A 98 8.54 -7.35 -4.43
N ASN A 99 7.63 -7.60 -5.38
CA ASN A 99 7.03 -6.56 -6.22
C ASN A 99 5.78 -5.93 -5.62
N LEU A 100 5.15 -6.60 -4.67
CA LEU A 100 3.90 -6.13 -4.07
C LEU A 100 4.16 -5.34 -2.78
N TYR A 101 3.27 -4.42 -2.46
CA TYR A 101 3.27 -3.72 -1.16
C TYR A 101 1.86 -3.22 -0.83
N TRP A 102 1.61 -3.03 0.47
CA TRP A 102 0.41 -2.37 0.95
C TRP A 102 0.57 -0.86 0.82
N GLY A 103 -0.38 -0.20 0.21
CA GLY A 103 -0.32 1.24 -0.01
C GLY A 103 -1.71 1.87 -0.17
N ILE A 104 -1.72 3.20 -0.11
CA ILE A 104 -2.93 4.00 -0.26
C ILE A 104 -3.10 4.31 -1.75
N GLY A 105 -4.23 3.90 -2.35
CA GLY A 105 -4.53 4.20 -3.76
C GLY A 105 -4.65 5.71 -4.04
N GLU A 106 -4.43 6.13 -5.29
CA GLU A 106 -4.40 7.56 -5.68
C GLU A 106 -5.62 8.38 -5.24
N THR A 107 -6.81 7.78 -5.23
CA THR A 107 -8.04 8.44 -4.73
C THR A 107 -7.94 8.75 -3.24
N ASN A 108 -7.43 7.81 -2.44
CA ASN A 108 -7.24 8.02 -1.00
C ASN A 108 -6.07 8.97 -0.71
N ILE A 109 -5.04 8.98 -1.60
CA ILE A 109 -3.93 9.94 -1.49
C ILE A 109 -4.44 11.38 -1.71
N LYS A 110 -5.33 11.61 -2.68
CA LYS A 110 -5.91 12.94 -2.94
C LYS A 110 -6.75 13.44 -1.76
N GLU A 111 -7.57 12.58 -1.17
CA GLU A 111 -8.37 12.94 0.01
C GLU A 111 -7.51 13.12 1.26
N LYS A 112 -6.57 12.21 1.51
CA LYS A 112 -5.61 12.35 2.62
C LYS A 112 -4.68 13.55 2.45
N LYS A 113 -4.22 13.86 1.23
CA LYS A 113 -3.47 15.09 0.95
C LYS A 113 -4.30 16.34 1.23
N LYS A 114 -5.59 16.34 0.92
CA LYS A 114 -6.49 17.47 1.21
C LYS A 114 -6.69 17.65 2.72
N GLN A 115 -6.89 16.56 3.46
CA GLN A 115 -6.96 16.57 4.93
C GLN A 115 -5.61 16.95 5.56
N LEU A 116 -4.50 16.40 5.06
CA LEU A 116 -3.15 16.70 5.52
C LEU A 116 -2.80 18.18 5.32
N ASN A 117 -3.10 18.72 4.14
CA ASN A 117 -2.87 20.14 3.86
C ASN A 117 -3.67 21.06 4.79
N PHE A 118 -4.84 20.62 5.25
CA PHE A 118 -5.65 21.39 6.20
C PHE A 118 -5.07 21.31 7.62
N VAL A 119 -4.73 20.11 8.08
CA VAL A 119 -4.14 19.89 9.43
C VAL A 119 -2.72 20.46 9.51
N LEU A 120 -1.89 20.27 8.46
CA LEU A 120 -0.55 20.85 8.40
C LEU A 120 -0.56 22.38 8.33
N GLN A 121 -1.62 22.99 7.77
CA GLN A 121 -1.70 24.46 7.74
C GLN A 121 -1.88 25.04 9.14
N GLU A 122 -2.73 24.47 9.99
CA GLU A 122 -2.94 24.97 11.35
C GLU A 122 -1.72 24.69 12.26
N GLU A 123 -1.27 23.45 12.32
CA GLU A 123 -0.14 23.04 13.17
C GLU A 123 1.19 23.65 12.71
N LEU A 124 1.37 23.84 11.40
CA LEU A 124 2.56 24.46 10.83
C LEU A 124 2.59 25.95 11.07
N VAL A 125 1.45 26.63 10.92
CA VAL A 125 1.32 28.07 11.24
C VAL A 125 1.62 28.32 12.71
N ASP A 126 1.09 27.49 13.61
CA ASP A 126 1.37 27.62 15.06
C ASP A 126 2.85 27.38 15.37
N ARG A 127 3.49 26.39 14.77
CA ARG A 127 4.93 26.14 14.93
C ARG A 127 5.79 27.28 14.37
N ILE A 128 5.46 27.80 13.19
CA ILE A 128 6.16 28.93 12.59
C ILE A 128 6.04 30.17 13.50
N ILE A 129 4.87 30.44 14.06
CA ILE A 129 4.64 31.53 14.99
C ILE A 129 5.49 31.34 16.27
N GLN A 130 5.52 30.14 16.84
CA GLN A 130 6.29 29.83 18.03
C GLN A 130 7.81 29.98 17.80
N VAL A 131 8.32 29.51 16.68
CA VAL A 131 9.74 29.65 16.31
C VAL A 131 10.09 31.11 16.05
N HIS A 132 9.22 31.86 15.40
CA HIS A 132 9.40 33.28 15.15
C HIS A 132 9.48 34.09 16.48
N ILE A 133 8.57 33.84 17.41
CA ILE A 133 8.57 34.43 18.75
C ILE A 133 9.84 34.05 19.52
N ALA A 134 10.29 32.79 19.45
CA ALA A 134 11.50 32.34 20.14
C ALA A 134 12.77 32.98 19.55
N ALA A 135 12.84 33.14 18.21
CA ALA A 135 13.94 33.80 17.53
C ALA A 135 14.02 35.30 17.89
N GLN A 136 12.89 36.01 17.92
CA GLN A 136 12.81 37.40 18.34
C GLN A 136 13.27 37.61 19.80
N LYS A 137 12.85 36.72 20.73
CA LYS A 137 13.29 36.76 22.13
C LYS A 137 14.79 36.54 22.29
N LYS A 138 15.46 35.86 21.36
CA LYS A 138 16.93 35.66 21.34
C LYS A 138 17.68 36.74 20.60
N GLY A 139 17.02 37.77 20.10
CA GLY A 139 17.66 38.89 19.39
C GLY A 139 18.18 38.51 17.98
N LEU A 140 17.74 37.41 17.44
CA LEU A 140 18.09 36.98 16.06
C LEU A 140 17.31 37.83 15.06
N LYS A 141 18.03 38.53 14.16
CA LYS A 141 17.41 39.21 13.03
C LYS A 141 16.93 38.17 12.02
N VAL A 142 15.65 37.95 11.97
CA VAL A 142 15.01 37.07 10.97
C VAL A 142 14.79 37.89 9.69
N SER A 143 15.86 38.16 8.93
CA SER A 143 15.78 38.96 7.71
C SER A 143 15.45 38.13 6.44
N ASP A 144 15.51 36.82 6.51
CA ASP A 144 15.15 35.92 5.40
C ASP A 144 14.14 34.87 5.82
N SER A 145 12.95 35.32 6.20
CA SER A 145 11.86 34.44 6.67
C SER A 145 11.38 33.43 5.62
N TYR A 146 11.56 33.70 4.33
CA TYR A 146 11.07 32.85 3.25
C TYR A 146 11.91 31.59 3.09
N SER A 147 13.24 31.69 3.09
CA SER A 147 14.15 30.54 2.96
C SER A 147 14.09 29.61 4.17
N PHE A 148 14.04 30.17 5.37
CA PHE A 148 13.99 29.40 6.61
C PHE A 148 12.65 28.66 6.79
N THR A 149 11.53 29.32 6.45
CA THR A 149 10.20 28.69 6.53
C THR A 149 10.01 27.60 5.48
N THR A 150 10.56 27.79 4.26
CA THR A 150 10.52 26.79 3.20
C THR A 150 11.28 25.52 3.62
N GLN A 151 12.49 25.68 4.17
CA GLN A 151 13.30 24.55 4.65
C GLN A 151 12.61 23.80 5.80
N MET A 152 12.03 24.49 6.78
CA MET A 152 11.31 23.85 7.88
C MET A 152 10.05 23.09 7.39
N VAL A 153 9.36 23.61 6.40
CA VAL A 153 8.21 22.93 5.77
C VAL A 153 8.67 21.68 5.05
N GLU A 154 9.78 21.75 4.32
CA GLU A 154 10.36 20.60 3.63
C GLU A 154 10.82 19.52 4.61
N ASP A 155 11.51 19.90 5.69
CA ASP A 155 11.98 18.98 6.73
C ASP A 155 10.80 18.32 7.48
N ALA A 156 9.74 19.07 7.76
CA ALA A 156 8.52 18.53 8.38
C ALA A 156 7.78 17.56 7.44
N ILE A 157 7.72 17.87 6.15
CA ILE A 157 7.14 16.98 5.14
C ILE A 157 7.99 15.71 5.00
N GLU A 158 9.31 15.80 4.98
CA GLU A 158 10.20 14.64 4.93
C GLU A 158 10.07 13.75 6.17
N ALA A 159 10.04 14.33 7.37
CA ALA A 159 9.84 13.61 8.62
C ALA A 159 8.48 12.89 8.64
N TYR A 160 7.44 13.53 8.14
CA TYR A 160 6.11 12.94 8.02
C TYR A 160 6.07 11.81 6.99
N ILE A 161 6.72 11.98 5.83
CA ILE A 161 6.85 10.94 4.79
C ILE A 161 7.58 9.71 5.35
N MET A 162 8.66 9.91 6.13
CA MET A 162 9.39 8.82 6.78
C MET A 162 8.54 8.10 7.83
N GLN A 163 7.80 8.85 8.65
CA GLN A 163 6.98 8.28 9.73
C GLN A 163 5.80 7.47 9.22
N TYR A 164 5.19 7.87 8.09
CA TYR A 164 3.99 7.24 7.55
C TYR A 164 4.21 6.48 6.24
N GLY A 165 5.45 6.28 5.81
CA GLY A 165 5.81 5.48 4.64
C GLY A 165 5.34 6.04 3.29
N LEU A 166 5.08 7.35 3.21
CA LEU A 166 4.69 8.01 1.96
C LEU A 166 5.93 8.25 1.09
N ARG A 167 5.89 7.88 -0.20
CA ARG A 167 7.00 8.16 -1.13
C ARG A 167 7.04 9.62 -1.54
N LYS A 168 8.27 10.17 -1.59
CA LYS A 168 8.56 11.44 -2.27
C LYS A 168 8.10 11.33 -3.73
N VAL A 169 7.14 12.16 -4.14
CA VAL A 169 6.80 12.31 -5.56
C VAL A 169 7.91 13.15 -6.17
N ASN A 170 8.82 12.53 -6.95
CA ASN A 170 9.76 13.29 -7.78
C ASN A 170 8.96 14.21 -8.69
N ARG A 171 9.10 15.49 -8.49
CA ARG A 171 8.73 16.51 -9.45
C ARG A 171 9.93 16.70 -10.37
N ASP A 172 10.07 15.85 -11.36
CA ASP A 172 10.83 16.21 -12.56
C ASP A 172 9.84 16.96 -13.47
N LEU A 173 9.97 18.28 -13.48
CA LEU A 173 9.50 19.19 -14.51
C LEU A 173 10.69 19.64 -15.33
#